data_4716e1959d46592edb94f9ddccbb58ac
#
_entry.id   4716e1959d46592edb94f9ddccbb58ac
#
_cell.length_a   1.000
_cell.length_b   1.000
_cell.length_c   1.000
_cell.angle_alpha   90.00
_cell.angle_beta   90.00
_cell.angle_gamma   90.00
#
_symmetry.space_group_name_H-M   'P 1'
#
loop_
_entity.id
_entity.type
_entity.pdbx_description
1 polymer ?
#
loop_
_entity_poly.entity_id
_entity_poly.type
_entity_poly.pdbx_seq_one_letter_code
_entity_poly.pdbx_strand_id
1 'polypeptide(L)'
;MAIKSRARRRAWLLAAALPFAGIAILAAGSFNGRALEFPIALVPGTTWAPSFRATRGVRYVVLLEFDRTIPFRELECLVGQGALRPPCIIEPVVSVGWKLRHGAQEVASGTSHQGMSAVGQDRVAMLIGQFEATAWSKYVLELDPLLDGSALAATNPRVVVQFHPEVSKGFHILAPLIAFLTGIAAIPLALLGLGELAGWREP
;
A
#
# COMPACT_ATOMS: atom_id res chain seq x y z
N MET A 1 -3.55 -39.94 35.44
CA MET A 1 -4.67 -39.24 34.74
C MET A 1 -4.39 -37.76 34.40
N ALA A 2 -3.60 -37.00 35.14
CA ALA A 2 -3.38 -35.56 34.94
C ALA A 2 -2.63 -35.15 33.63
N ILE A 3 -1.79 -36.02 33.08
CA ILE A 3 -0.98 -35.71 31.87
C ILE A 3 -1.86 -35.66 30.59
N LYS A 4 -2.83 -36.58 30.47
CA LYS A 4 -3.75 -36.60 29.31
C LYS A 4 -4.61 -35.32 29.21
N SER A 5 -5.01 -34.76 30.36
CA SER A 5 -5.83 -33.55 30.40
C SER A 5 -5.08 -32.29 29.94
N ARG A 6 -3.78 -32.21 30.24
CA ARG A 6 -2.94 -31.06 29.81
C ARG A 6 -2.65 -31.07 28.30
N ALA A 7 -2.37 -32.22 27.71
CA ALA A 7 -2.15 -32.37 26.28
C ALA A 7 -3.41 -31.98 25.47
N ARG A 8 -4.58 -32.43 25.94
CA ARG A 8 -5.89 -32.12 25.37
C ARG A 8 -6.18 -30.61 25.37
N ARG A 9 -5.97 -29.93 26.50
CA ARG A 9 -6.18 -28.48 26.61
C ARG A 9 -5.26 -27.71 25.67
N ARG A 10 -4.02 -28.17 25.47
CA ARG A 10 -3.07 -27.56 24.52
C ARG A 10 -3.52 -27.75 23.06
N ALA A 11 -4.02 -28.94 22.68
CA ALA A 11 -4.52 -29.21 21.34
C ALA A 11 -5.72 -28.30 21.00
N TRP A 12 -6.66 -28.11 21.93
CA TRP A 12 -7.79 -27.20 21.75
C TRP A 12 -7.36 -25.72 21.62
N LEU A 13 -6.41 -25.28 22.42
CA LEU A 13 -5.88 -23.93 22.34
C LEU A 13 -5.19 -23.68 20.98
N LEU A 14 -4.43 -24.66 20.50
CA LEU A 14 -3.81 -24.57 19.17
C LEU A 14 -4.84 -24.57 18.04
N ALA A 15 -5.83 -25.45 18.10
CA ALA A 15 -6.89 -25.51 17.10
C ALA A 15 -7.71 -24.19 17.03
N ALA A 16 -7.92 -23.55 18.18
CA ALA A 16 -8.59 -22.25 18.24
C ALA A 16 -7.68 -21.09 17.79
N ALA A 17 -6.38 -21.12 18.10
CA ALA A 17 -5.45 -20.04 17.77
C ALA A 17 -5.10 -19.96 16.27
N LEU A 18 -5.03 -21.10 15.57
CA LEU A 18 -4.65 -21.14 14.14
C LEU A 18 -5.56 -20.31 13.23
N PRO A 19 -6.91 -20.41 13.29
CA PRO A 19 -7.77 -19.57 12.44
C PRO A 19 -7.64 -18.09 12.77
N PHE A 20 -7.43 -17.71 14.04
CA PHE A 20 -7.18 -16.31 14.39
C PHE A 20 -5.86 -15.79 13.84
N ALA A 21 -4.81 -16.62 13.84
CA ALA A 21 -3.55 -16.28 13.18
C ALA A 21 -3.73 -16.09 11.67
N GLY A 22 -4.51 -16.95 11.00
CA GLY A 22 -4.86 -16.82 9.59
C GLY A 22 -5.61 -15.52 9.29
N ILE A 23 -6.61 -15.18 10.10
CA ILE A 23 -7.37 -13.92 9.98
C ILE A 23 -6.44 -12.70 10.21
N ALA A 24 -5.56 -12.75 11.21
CA ALA A 24 -4.61 -11.68 11.48
C ALA A 24 -3.63 -11.47 10.31
N ILE A 25 -3.18 -12.54 9.65
CA ILE A 25 -2.32 -12.48 8.47
C ILE A 25 -3.08 -11.88 7.28
N LEU A 26 -4.34 -12.28 7.06
CA LEU A 26 -5.21 -11.69 6.03
C LEU A 26 -5.44 -10.21 6.30
N ALA A 27 -5.77 -9.83 7.52
CA ALA A 27 -5.95 -8.44 7.91
C ALA A 27 -4.65 -7.64 7.72
N ALA A 28 -3.50 -8.17 8.08
CA ALA A 28 -2.20 -7.54 7.86
C ALA A 28 -1.84 -7.43 6.37
N GLY A 29 -2.27 -8.38 5.54
CA GLY A 29 -2.07 -8.38 4.08
C GLY A 29 -3.01 -7.43 3.34
N SER A 30 -4.20 -7.17 3.89
CA SER A 30 -5.18 -6.22 3.34
C SER A 30 -4.90 -4.76 3.72
N PHE A 31 -3.90 -4.47 4.53
CA PHE A 31 -3.43 -3.10 4.73
C PHE A 31 -2.98 -2.55 3.37
N ASN A 32 -3.75 -1.59 2.85
CA ASN A 32 -3.32 -0.75 1.76
C ASN A 32 -1.93 -0.25 2.14
N GLY A 33 -0.90 -0.65 1.40
CA GLY A 33 0.50 -0.34 1.74
C GLY A 33 0.83 1.16 1.66
N ARG A 34 -0.18 2.02 1.90
CA ARG A 34 -0.08 3.48 1.92
C ARG A 34 0.50 3.92 3.26
N ALA A 35 1.62 4.65 3.18
CA ALA A 35 2.27 5.27 4.32
C ALA A 35 1.88 6.75 4.47
N LEU A 36 1.48 7.39 3.37
CA LEU A 36 1.03 8.77 3.31
C LEU A 36 -0.05 8.91 2.25
N GLU A 37 -1.07 9.72 2.53
CA GLU A 37 -1.99 10.32 1.57
C GLU A 37 -2.21 11.77 2.03
N PHE A 38 -1.83 12.74 1.22
CA PHE A 38 -1.84 14.14 1.58
C PHE A 38 -2.31 15.01 0.41
N PRO A 39 -3.37 15.81 0.56
CA PRO A 39 -3.84 16.71 -0.49
C PRO A 39 -2.83 17.83 -0.72
N ILE A 40 -2.63 18.20 -1.98
CA ILE A 40 -1.72 19.29 -2.36
C ILE A 40 -2.41 20.23 -3.34
N ALA A 41 -1.98 21.50 -3.34
CA ALA A 41 -2.29 22.43 -4.42
C ALA A 41 -1.07 22.51 -5.33
N LEU A 42 -1.28 22.36 -6.64
CA LEU A 42 -0.22 22.44 -7.66
C LEU A 42 -0.02 23.89 -8.10
N VAL A 43 0.36 24.76 -7.16
CA VAL A 43 0.59 26.18 -7.41
C VAL A 43 2.06 26.48 -7.14
N PRO A 44 2.82 27.08 -8.09
CA PRO A 44 4.21 27.43 -7.91
C PRO A 44 4.43 28.34 -6.69
N GLY A 45 5.55 28.11 -5.99
CA GLY A 45 5.90 28.86 -4.77
C GLY A 45 5.21 28.34 -3.51
N THR A 46 4.36 27.31 -3.59
CA THR A 46 3.86 26.58 -2.41
C THR A 46 4.76 25.39 -2.14
N THR A 47 5.29 25.26 -0.94
CA THR A 47 6.08 24.09 -0.54
C THR A 47 5.32 23.28 0.49
N TRP A 48 5.24 21.99 0.29
CA TRP A 48 4.59 21.03 1.18
C TRP A 48 5.65 20.12 1.79
N ALA A 49 5.54 19.84 3.08
CA ALA A 49 6.50 18.99 3.77
C ALA A 49 5.82 17.98 4.72
N PRO A 50 4.89 17.13 4.20
CA PRO A 50 4.26 16.13 5.04
C PRO A 50 5.28 15.10 5.56
N SER A 51 5.05 14.61 6.78
CA SER A 51 5.86 13.55 7.37
C SER A 51 5.07 12.25 7.45
N PHE A 52 5.76 11.12 7.26
CA PHE A 52 5.18 9.79 7.38
C PHE A 52 6.15 8.81 8.04
N ARG A 53 5.65 7.66 8.41
CA ARG A 53 6.46 6.57 8.95
C ARG A 53 6.37 5.36 8.00
N ALA A 54 7.53 4.90 7.53
CA ALA A 54 7.61 3.65 6.81
C ALA A 54 7.48 2.48 7.79
N THR A 55 6.45 1.68 7.64
CA THR A 55 6.19 0.56 8.55
C THR A 55 7.03 -0.67 8.24
N ARG A 56 7.60 -0.75 7.05
CA ARG A 56 8.40 -1.89 6.57
C ARG A 56 9.67 -1.41 5.87
N GLY A 57 10.72 -2.23 5.93
CA GLY A 57 11.97 -2.02 5.18
C GLY A 57 11.85 -2.61 3.78
N VAL A 58 11.17 -1.92 2.90
CA VAL A 58 10.92 -2.32 1.51
C VAL A 58 10.94 -1.10 0.61
N ARG A 59 10.85 -1.34 -0.70
CA ARG A 59 10.73 -0.27 -1.68
C ARG A 59 9.35 0.38 -1.63
N TYR A 60 9.35 1.71 -1.58
CA TYR A 60 8.18 2.57 -1.68
C TYR A 60 8.22 3.37 -2.98
N VAL A 61 7.04 3.77 -3.43
CA VAL A 61 6.84 4.70 -4.52
C VAL A 61 6.15 5.96 -4.03
N VAL A 62 6.49 7.08 -4.64
CA VAL A 62 5.83 8.38 -4.45
C VAL A 62 5.01 8.64 -5.70
N LEU A 63 3.72 8.81 -5.52
CA LEU A 63 2.75 9.01 -6.59
C LEU A 63 2.06 10.37 -6.42
N LEU A 64 1.70 11.00 -7.53
CA LEU A 64 0.66 12.02 -7.60
C LEU A 64 -0.61 11.36 -8.12
N GLU A 65 -1.68 11.40 -7.33
CA GLU A 65 -3.00 10.87 -7.69
C GLU A 65 -3.97 12.01 -7.98
N PHE A 66 -4.83 11.77 -9.00
CA PHE A 66 -5.86 12.69 -9.48
C PHE A 66 -7.17 11.93 -9.62
N ASP A 67 -8.27 12.48 -9.10
CA ASP A 67 -9.59 11.91 -9.31
C ASP A 67 -10.07 12.20 -10.75
N ARG A 68 -10.77 11.25 -11.37
CA ARG A 68 -11.30 11.39 -12.75
C ARG A 68 -12.58 12.20 -12.77
N THR A 69 -12.49 13.47 -12.42
CA THR A 69 -13.59 14.45 -12.46
C THR A 69 -13.76 15.14 -13.81
N ILE A 70 -12.76 15.00 -14.69
CA ILE A 70 -12.74 15.50 -16.06
C ILE A 70 -12.54 14.34 -17.05
N PRO A 71 -12.78 14.54 -18.35
CA PRO A 71 -12.56 13.50 -19.36
C PRO A 71 -11.17 12.89 -19.26
N PHE A 72 -11.09 11.57 -19.29
CA PHE A 72 -9.84 10.82 -19.06
C PHE A 72 -8.69 11.29 -19.95
N ARG A 73 -8.97 11.50 -21.23
CA ARG A 73 -7.96 11.94 -22.19
C ARG A 73 -7.42 13.34 -21.89
N GLU A 74 -8.27 14.23 -21.46
CA GLU A 74 -7.89 15.58 -21.05
C GLU A 74 -6.98 15.52 -19.81
N LEU A 75 -7.36 14.71 -18.81
CA LEU A 75 -6.55 14.48 -17.62
C LEU A 75 -5.18 13.88 -17.98
N GLU A 76 -5.13 12.86 -18.85
CA GLU A 76 -3.86 12.28 -19.33
C GLU A 76 -2.95 13.34 -19.97
N CYS A 77 -3.50 14.22 -20.79
CA CYS A 77 -2.74 15.29 -21.44
C CYS A 77 -2.21 16.31 -20.43
N LEU A 78 -3.06 16.79 -19.51
CA LEU A 78 -2.67 17.76 -18.49
C LEU A 78 -1.58 17.19 -17.53
N VAL A 79 -1.64 15.90 -17.25
CA VAL A 79 -0.65 15.22 -16.39
C VAL A 79 0.65 14.86 -17.17
N GLY A 80 0.65 14.96 -18.51
CA GLY A 80 1.83 14.66 -19.31
C GLY A 80 1.96 13.19 -19.75
N GLN A 81 0.89 12.42 -19.67
CA GLN A 81 0.88 10.97 -19.96
C GLN A 81 0.48 10.65 -21.41
N GLY A 82 0.14 11.64 -22.21
CA GLY A 82 -0.37 11.46 -23.56
C GLY A 82 0.65 11.02 -24.63
N ALA A 83 1.87 10.70 -24.24
CA ALA A 83 2.95 10.36 -25.19
C ALA A 83 2.74 9.05 -25.99
N LEU A 84 1.85 8.16 -25.53
CA LEU A 84 1.59 6.85 -26.16
C LEU A 84 0.35 6.84 -27.08
N ARG A 85 -0.33 7.98 -27.25
CA ARG A 85 -1.56 8.13 -28.05
C ARG A 85 -1.41 9.32 -29.01
N PRO A 86 -2.36 9.56 -29.92
CA PRO A 86 -2.28 10.74 -30.78
C PRO A 86 -1.90 11.98 -29.96
N PRO A 87 -1.02 12.85 -30.47
CA PRO A 87 -0.37 13.90 -29.68
C PRO A 87 -1.42 14.74 -28.95
N CYS A 88 -1.15 15.02 -27.66
CA CYS A 88 -1.92 15.99 -26.91
C CYS A 88 -1.73 17.38 -27.52
N ILE A 89 -2.81 18.11 -27.68
CA ILE A 89 -2.79 19.52 -28.15
C ILE A 89 -2.47 20.42 -26.93
N ILE A 90 -2.73 19.93 -25.73
CA ILE A 90 -2.56 20.66 -24.47
C ILE A 90 -1.18 20.30 -23.90
N GLU A 91 -0.42 21.31 -23.50
CA GLU A 91 0.85 21.11 -22.81
C GLU A 91 0.61 20.58 -21.37
N PRO A 92 1.48 19.67 -20.88
CA PRO A 92 1.42 19.20 -19.51
C PRO A 92 1.59 20.36 -18.51
N VAL A 93 0.74 20.38 -17.49
CA VAL A 93 0.78 21.40 -16.42
C VAL A 93 1.33 20.83 -15.09
N VAL A 94 1.73 19.56 -15.07
CA VAL A 94 2.28 18.94 -13.87
C VAL A 94 3.79 18.84 -13.99
N SER A 95 4.47 19.59 -13.13
CA SER A 95 5.90 19.43 -12.84
C SER A 95 6.12 19.70 -11.36
N VAL A 96 6.66 18.72 -10.64
CA VAL A 96 6.87 18.79 -9.19
C VAL A 96 8.28 18.35 -8.86
N GLY A 97 9.05 19.24 -8.23
CA GLY A 97 10.28 18.87 -7.55
C GLY A 97 9.95 18.16 -6.24
N TRP A 98 10.71 17.14 -5.90
CA TRP A 98 10.52 16.45 -4.62
C TRP A 98 11.85 16.08 -3.97
N LYS A 99 11.87 16.09 -2.63
CA LYS A 99 13.00 15.64 -1.81
C LYS A 99 12.48 14.81 -0.66
N LEU A 100 13.15 13.70 -0.38
CA LEU A 100 12.84 12.85 0.76
C LEU A 100 13.98 12.93 1.78
N ARG A 101 13.63 13.23 3.04
CA ARG A 101 14.59 13.30 4.14
C ARG A 101 14.30 12.28 5.23
N HIS A 102 15.37 11.76 5.80
CA HIS A 102 15.37 10.96 7.02
C HIS A 102 16.23 11.71 8.06
N GLY A 103 15.59 12.36 9.02
CA GLY A 103 16.27 13.32 9.89
C GLY A 103 16.83 14.49 9.09
N ALA A 104 18.13 14.76 9.23
CA ALA A 104 18.84 15.80 8.48
C ALA A 104 19.37 15.33 7.11
N GLN A 105 19.34 14.03 6.83
CA GLN A 105 19.91 13.45 5.61
C GLN A 105 18.87 13.42 4.49
N GLU A 106 19.25 13.90 3.30
CA GLU A 106 18.50 13.67 2.06
C GLU A 106 18.75 12.22 1.60
N VAL A 107 17.68 11.47 1.40
CA VAL A 107 17.70 10.04 1.02
C VAL A 107 17.48 9.89 -0.47
N ALA A 108 16.59 10.72 -1.03
CA ALA A 108 16.26 10.71 -2.44
C ALA A 108 15.68 12.07 -2.84
N SER A 109 15.85 12.43 -4.10
CA SER A 109 15.24 13.62 -4.69
C SER A 109 15.06 13.46 -6.19
N GLY A 110 14.26 14.32 -6.80
CA GLY A 110 14.04 14.32 -8.22
C GLY A 110 12.99 15.34 -8.66
N THR A 111 12.65 15.26 -9.93
CA THR A 111 11.54 16.00 -10.52
C THR A 111 10.58 15.00 -11.16
N SER A 112 9.29 15.33 -11.14
CA SER A 112 8.29 14.55 -11.87
C SER A 112 8.52 14.74 -13.37
N HIS A 113 9.27 13.84 -13.96
CA HIS A 113 9.31 13.72 -15.41
C HIS A 113 8.42 12.57 -15.81
N GLN A 114 7.67 12.74 -16.90
CA GLN A 114 6.89 11.76 -17.68
C GLN A 114 7.01 10.30 -17.16
N GLY A 115 6.62 10.08 -15.90
CA GLY A 115 6.70 8.79 -15.26
C GLY A 115 5.55 7.90 -15.75
N MET A 116 5.72 6.58 -15.61
CA MET A 116 4.64 5.62 -15.89
C MET A 116 3.44 5.94 -15.00
N SER A 117 2.27 6.11 -15.61
CA SER A 117 1.02 6.23 -14.86
C SER A 117 0.39 4.86 -14.66
N ALA A 118 -0.15 4.66 -13.48
CA ALA A 118 -1.12 3.62 -13.25
C ALA A 118 -2.52 4.22 -13.42
N VAL A 119 -3.31 3.64 -14.32
CA VAL A 119 -4.69 4.07 -14.57
C VAL A 119 -5.62 3.13 -13.84
N GLY A 120 -6.29 3.64 -12.81
CA GLY A 120 -7.43 2.99 -12.17
C GLY A 120 -8.76 3.41 -12.82
N GLN A 121 -9.87 2.78 -12.41
CA GLN A 121 -11.20 3.16 -12.91
C GLN A 121 -11.55 4.61 -12.56
N ASP A 122 -11.24 5.05 -11.33
CA ASP A 122 -11.65 6.35 -10.78
C ASP A 122 -10.51 7.34 -10.60
N ARG A 123 -9.26 6.94 -10.85
CA ARG A 123 -8.06 7.73 -10.56
C ARG A 123 -6.98 7.55 -11.60
N VAL A 124 -6.20 8.60 -11.80
CA VAL A 124 -4.93 8.57 -12.53
C VAL A 124 -3.82 8.80 -11.52
N ALA A 125 -2.81 7.94 -11.52
CA ALA A 125 -1.64 8.07 -10.66
C ALA A 125 -0.38 8.21 -11.50
N MET A 126 0.42 9.23 -11.23
CA MET A 126 1.72 9.48 -11.85
C MET A 126 2.83 9.14 -10.87
N LEU A 127 3.74 8.26 -11.27
CA LEU A 127 4.94 7.95 -10.49
C LEU A 127 5.91 9.13 -10.57
N ILE A 128 6.26 9.72 -9.42
CA ILE A 128 7.22 10.83 -9.37
C ILE A 128 8.56 10.41 -8.74
N GLY A 129 8.58 9.34 -7.97
CA GLY A 129 9.80 8.84 -7.35
C GLY A 129 9.68 7.48 -6.69
N GLN A 130 10.81 6.91 -6.33
CA GLN A 130 10.88 5.67 -5.57
C GLN A 130 12.09 5.69 -4.63
N PHE A 131 12.02 4.96 -3.52
CA PHE A 131 13.09 4.84 -2.55
C PHE A 131 13.01 3.54 -1.74
N GLU A 132 14.14 3.11 -1.19
CA GLU A 132 14.20 2.01 -0.23
C GLU A 132 14.03 2.57 1.19
N ALA A 133 13.05 2.10 1.92
CA ALA A 133 12.80 2.57 3.27
C ALA A 133 13.42 1.64 4.32
N THR A 134 13.82 2.23 5.45
CA THR A 134 14.12 1.49 6.68
C THR A 134 12.83 1.32 7.49
N ALA A 135 12.57 0.12 7.99
CA ALA A 135 11.38 -0.16 8.79
C ALA A 135 11.29 0.78 10.01
N TRP A 136 10.09 1.25 10.29
CA TRP A 136 9.74 2.12 11.43
C TRP A 136 10.39 3.50 11.43
N SER A 137 11.11 3.87 10.35
CA SER A 137 11.75 5.16 10.21
C SER A 137 10.75 6.24 9.81
N LYS A 138 10.97 7.46 10.33
CA LYS A 138 10.19 8.64 10.00
C LYS A 138 10.87 9.40 8.87
N TYR A 139 10.11 9.75 7.85
CA TYR A 139 10.55 10.52 6.69
C TYR A 139 9.75 11.82 6.58
N VAL A 140 10.35 12.81 5.94
CA VAL A 140 9.70 14.05 5.50
C VAL A 140 9.81 14.12 3.99
N LEU A 141 8.69 14.29 3.31
CA LEU A 141 8.62 14.45 1.86
C LEU A 141 8.37 15.93 1.54
N GLU A 142 9.38 16.60 1.04
CA GLU A 142 9.26 17.99 0.55
C GLU A 142 8.81 17.95 -0.91
N LEU A 143 7.83 18.78 -1.25
CA LEU A 143 7.22 18.87 -2.58
C LEU A 143 7.19 20.34 -2.99
N ASP A 144 7.63 20.63 -4.21
CA ASP A 144 7.69 21.97 -4.79
C ASP A 144 7.09 21.95 -6.20
N PRO A 145 5.84 22.42 -6.41
CA PRO A 145 5.25 22.56 -7.72
C PRO A 145 6.03 23.58 -8.58
N LEU A 146 6.53 23.13 -9.72
CA LEU A 146 7.35 23.93 -10.63
C LEU A 146 6.51 24.61 -11.74
N LEU A 147 5.34 24.03 -12.07
CA LEU A 147 4.37 24.57 -13.03
C LEU A 147 3.04 24.84 -12.34
N ASP A 148 2.27 25.74 -12.91
CA ASP A 148 0.91 26.04 -12.46
C ASP A 148 -0.06 24.93 -12.91
N GLY A 149 -0.36 24.05 -11.99
CA GLY A 149 -1.33 22.97 -12.17
C GLY A 149 -2.74 23.31 -11.66
N SER A 150 -3.08 24.59 -11.49
CA SER A 150 -4.40 25.04 -10.99
C SER A 150 -5.57 24.50 -11.82
N ALA A 151 -5.37 24.23 -13.12
CA ALA A 151 -6.36 23.57 -13.98
C ALA A 151 -6.78 22.18 -13.48
N LEU A 152 -5.95 21.54 -12.65
CA LEU A 152 -6.22 20.23 -12.04
C LEU A 152 -6.84 20.31 -10.65
N ALA A 153 -7.13 21.50 -10.13
CA ALA A 153 -7.67 21.67 -8.76
C ALA A 153 -8.98 20.84 -8.53
N ALA A 154 -9.85 20.77 -9.54
CA ALA A 154 -11.09 19.98 -9.48
C ALA A 154 -10.86 18.47 -9.43
N THR A 155 -9.65 17.98 -9.72
CA THR A 155 -9.30 16.55 -9.68
C THR A 155 -8.76 16.11 -8.33
N ASN A 156 -8.81 16.96 -7.31
CA ASN A 156 -8.33 16.68 -5.94
C ASN A 156 -6.90 16.10 -5.92
N PRO A 157 -5.91 16.85 -6.42
CA PRO A 157 -4.55 16.35 -6.49
C PRO A 157 -4.01 16.02 -5.09
N ARG A 158 -3.39 14.85 -4.96
CA ARG A 158 -2.79 14.40 -3.71
C ARG A 158 -1.51 13.63 -3.96
N VAL A 159 -0.58 13.73 -3.02
CA VAL A 159 0.60 12.86 -2.98
C VAL A 159 0.27 11.61 -2.17
N VAL A 160 0.71 10.48 -2.69
CA VAL A 160 0.57 9.17 -2.04
C VAL A 160 1.93 8.51 -1.97
N VAL A 161 2.32 8.04 -0.78
CA VAL A 161 3.48 7.19 -0.59
C VAL A 161 2.99 5.80 -0.23
N GLN A 162 3.34 4.81 -1.03
CA GLN A 162 2.88 3.44 -0.83
C GLN A 162 3.96 2.41 -1.20
N PHE A 163 3.72 1.15 -0.86
CA PHE A 163 4.60 0.06 -1.29
C PHE A 163 4.68 -0.01 -2.82
N HIS A 164 5.87 -0.33 -3.30
CA HIS A 164 6.04 -0.62 -4.72
C HIS A 164 5.07 -1.74 -5.15
N PRO A 165 4.42 -1.67 -6.33
CA PRO A 165 3.42 -2.65 -6.76
C PRO A 165 3.89 -4.10 -6.73
N GLU A 166 5.16 -4.38 -7.02
CA GLU A 166 5.71 -5.73 -6.95
C GLU A 166 5.73 -6.29 -5.52
N VAL A 167 6.04 -5.44 -4.53
CA VAL A 167 6.00 -5.82 -3.12
C VAL A 167 4.55 -6.09 -2.69
N SER A 168 3.62 -5.24 -3.11
CA SER A 168 2.20 -5.40 -2.82
C SER A 168 1.64 -6.70 -3.41
N LYS A 169 1.97 -7.04 -4.66
CA LYS A 169 1.54 -8.31 -5.30
C LYS A 169 1.98 -9.53 -4.50
N GLY A 170 3.22 -9.54 -4.00
CA GLY A 170 3.73 -10.63 -3.17
C GLY A 170 2.87 -10.84 -1.92
N PHE A 171 2.45 -9.79 -1.24
CA PHE A 171 1.59 -9.89 -0.07
C PHE A 171 0.17 -10.37 -0.40
N HIS A 172 -0.41 -9.93 -1.50
CA HIS A 172 -1.75 -10.35 -1.93
C HIS A 172 -1.83 -11.84 -2.30
N ILE A 173 -0.72 -12.45 -2.71
CA ILE A 173 -0.65 -13.88 -3.02
C ILE A 173 -0.32 -14.69 -1.77
N LEU A 174 0.68 -14.27 -1.00
CA LEU A 174 1.16 -15.02 0.17
C LEU A 174 0.17 -15.02 1.34
N ALA A 175 -0.49 -13.90 1.62
CA ALA A 175 -1.40 -13.83 2.75
C ALA A 175 -2.58 -14.80 2.66
N PRO A 176 -3.33 -14.89 1.54
CA PRO A 176 -4.41 -15.87 1.39
C PRO A 176 -3.88 -17.32 1.37
N LEU A 177 -2.70 -17.57 0.80
CA LEU A 177 -2.10 -18.91 0.80
C LEU A 177 -1.77 -19.37 2.22
N ILE A 178 -1.14 -18.54 3.03
CA ILE A 178 -0.83 -18.85 4.43
C ILE A 178 -2.12 -19.04 5.23
N ALA A 179 -3.14 -18.18 5.03
CA ALA A 179 -4.42 -18.31 5.71
C ALA A 179 -5.14 -19.61 5.33
N PHE A 180 -5.08 -20.02 4.07
CA PHE A 180 -5.63 -21.28 3.59
C PHE A 180 -4.92 -22.48 4.22
N LEU A 181 -3.58 -22.50 4.24
CA LEU A 181 -2.79 -23.56 4.84
C LEU A 181 -3.02 -23.67 6.35
N THR A 182 -3.11 -22.55 7.06
CA THR A 182 -3.43 -22.54 8.50
C THR A 182 -4.84 -23.03 8.78
N GLY A 183 -5.81 -22.70 7.90
CA GLY A 183 -7.17 -23.21 7.97
C GLY A 183 -7.24 -24.74 7.79
N ILE A 184 -6.56 -25.27 6.79
CA ILE A 184 -6.48 -26.73 6.57
C ILE A 184 -5.84 -27.43 7.77
N ALA A 185 -4.75 -26.90 8.32
CA ALA A 185 -4.08 -27.49 9.48
C ALA A 185 -4.93 -27.47 10.77
N ALA A 186 -5.85 -26.52 10.88
CA ALA A 186 -6.77 -26.45 12.02
C ALA A 186 -7.86 -27.53 12.03
N ILE A 187 -8.28 -28.02 10.83
CA ILE A 187 -9.35 -29.03 10.71
C ILE A 187 -9.01 -30.35 11.42
N PRO A 188 -7.88 -31.02 11.14
CA PRO A 188 -7.56 -32.28 11.82
C PRO A 188 -7.37 -32.10 13.31
N LEU A 189 -6.82 -30.96 13.77
CA LEU A 189 -6.68 -30.66 15.18
C LEU A 189 -8.04 -30.49 15.88
N ALA A 190 -8.99 -29.84 15.21
CA ALA A 190 -10.36 -29.71 15.71
C ALA A 190 -11.09 -31.07 15.75
N LEU A 191 -10.93 -31.91 14.71
CA LEU A 191 -11.52 -33.24 14.64
C LEU A 191 -10.96 -34.17 15.72
N LEU A 192 -9.65 -34.15 15.96
CA LEU A 192 -9.03 -34.88 17.06
C LEU A 192 -9.57 -34.44 18.43
N GLY A 193 -9.75 -33.13 18.62
CA GLY A 193 -10.35 -32.58 19.82
C GLY A 193 -11.81 -33.01 19.99
N LEU A 194 -12.62 -33.00 18.94
CA LEU A 194 -14.04 -33.42 18.96
C LEU A 194 -14.19 -34.93 19.15
N GLY A 195 -13.39 -35.74 18.49
CA GLY A 195 -13.38 -37.20 18.64
C GLY A 195 -13.13 -37.64 20.07
N GLU A 196 -12.25 -36.94 20.76
CA GLU A 196 -12.03 -37.18 22.19
C GLU A 196 -13.20 -36.70 23.08
N LEU A 197 -13.97 -35.66 22.67
CA LEU A 197 -15.16 -35.19 23.40
C LEU A 197 -16.38 -36.06 23.19
N ALA A 198 -16.61 -36.55 21.96
CA ALA A 198 -17.73 -37.45 21.62
C ALA A 198 -17.65 -38.77 22.39
N GLY A 199 -16.58 -38.92 23.19
CA GLY A 199 -16.46 -39.97 24.18
C GLY A 199 -16.43 -41.32 23.49
N TRP A 200 -15.36 -41.68 23.31
CA TRP A 200 -15.03 -43.03 23.67
C TRP A 200 -15.29 -43.19 25.17
N ARG A 201 -16.58 -43.14 25.56
CA ARG A 201 -17.13 -43.78 26.73
C ARG A 201 -17.13 -45.26 26.34
N GLU A 202 -15.97 -45.89 26.42
CA GLU A 202 -15.94 -47.32 26.53
C GLU A 202 -16.62 -47.69 27.86
N PRO A 203 -17.49 -48.72 27.82
CA PRO A 203 -18.25 -49.20 28.97
C PRO A 203 -17.36 -49.70 30.13
#